data_fe96c7b4d1c31cde7b85abf330c09d16
#
_entry.id   fe96c7b4d1c31cde7b85abf330c09d16
#
_cell.length_a   1.000
_cell.length_b   1.000
_cell.length_c   1.000
_cell.angle_alpha   90.00
_cell.angle_beta   90.00
_cell.angle_gamma   90.00
#
_symmetry.space_group_name_H-M   'P 1'
#
loop_
_entity.id
_entity.type
_entity.pdbx_description
1 polymer ?
#
loop_
_entity_poly.entity_id
_entity_poly.type
_entity_poly.pdbx_seq_one_letter_code
_entity_poly.pdbx_strand_id
1 'polypeptide(L)'
;MPPVVHRFDPPERFVVGTVGAPGQRTFFLQARAGARLTSVALEKQQVQILAREVDELLDKLIEAGGTETTVPAVTPHDLADAEPLDSPIEEEFRAGTITLSWDADDERIVIEVFPVLEIDPEAPDDEEPEPEEMFLVRMPAAQARAFCSRAESVVEAGRETCPFCGGPMDPGGHLCPRANGFRRMGT
;
A
#
# COMPACT_ATOMS: atom_id res chain seq x y z
N MET A 1 -20.99 -1.09 20.19
CA MET A 1 -21.67 -1.44 18.92
C MET A 1 -20.70 -2.26 18.09
N PRO A 2 -21.15 -3.17 17.23
CA PRO A 2 -20.19 -3.85 16.36
C PRO A 2 -19.55 -2.82 15.43
N PRO A 3 -18.25 -2.97 15.09
CA PRO A 3 -17.55 -2.04 14.21
C PRO A 3 -18.18 -2.01 12.80
N VAL A 4 -18.12 -0.88 12.14
CA VAL A 4 -18.48 -0.74 10.73
C VAL A 4 -17.43 -1.45 9.88
N VAL A 5 -17.83 -2.42 9.06
CA VAL A 5 -16.90 -3.17 8.21
C VAL A 5 -17.08 -2.78 6.75
N HIS A 6 -16.10 -2.07 6.19
CA HIS A 6 -16.00 -1.76 4.76
C HIS A 6 -15.42 -2.98 4.03
N ARG A 7 -16.29 -3.97 3.70
CA ARG A 7 -15.87 -5.26 3.16
C ARG A 7 -15.91 -5.31 1.63
N PHE A 8 -14.81 -5.79 1.04
CA PHE A 8 -14.64 -6.08 -0.39
C PHE A 8 -14.13 -7.52 -0.57
N ASP A 9 -14.95 -8.39 -1.18
CA ASP A 9 -14.68 -9.84 -1.26
C ASP A 9 -15.28 -10.47 -2.53
N PRO A 10 -14.55 -10.57 -3.64
CA PRO A 10 -13.37 -9.79 -3.95
C PRO A 10 -13.72 -8.36 -4.41
N PRO A 11 -12.79 -7.40 -4.33
CA PRO A 11 -12.96 -6.11 -4.98
C PRO A 11 -12.86 -6.25 -6.50
N GLU A 12 -13.58 -5.42 -7.23
CA GLU A 12 -13.38 -5.28 -8.69
C GLU A 12 -12.07 -4.55 -8.98
N ARG A 13 -11.69 -3.63 -8.10
CA ARG A 13 -10.44 -2.88 -8.16
C ARG A 13 -9.90 -2.67 -6.75
N PHE A 14 -8.60 -2.96 -6.58
CA PHE A 14 -7.89 -2.70 -5.33
C PHE A 14 -6.52 -2.12 -5.65
N VAL A 15 -6.31 -0.87 -5.28
CA VAL A 15 -5.12 -0.11 -5.69
C VAL A 15 -4.63 0.81 -4.59
N VAL A 16 -3.37 1.20 -4.69
CA VAL A 16 -2.83 2.35 -3.98
C VAL A 16 -2.56 3.47 -4.98
N GLY A 17 -2.74 4.69 -4.54
CA GLY A 17 -2.44 5.90 -5.30
C GLY A 17 -2.10 7.06 -4.39
N THR A 18 -1.82 8.21 -4.97
CA THR A 18 -1.44 9.41 -4.22
C THR A 18 -2.24 10.61 -4.68
N VAL A 19 -2.49 11.52 -3.73
CA VAL A 19 -3.06 12.84 -3.98
C VAL A 19 -2.09 13.89 -3.46
N GLY A 20 -1.83 14.92 -4.24
CA GLY A 20 -0.95 16.02 -3.90
C GLY A 20 0.38 16.01 -4.66
N ALA A 21 1.16 17.08 -4.48
CA ALA A 21 2.45 17.25 -5.13
C ALA A 21 3.53 16.36 -4.48
N PRO A 22 4.62 16.00 -5.20
CA PRO A 22 5.77 15.30 -4.63
C PRO A 22 6.27 15.99 -3.36
N GLY A 23 6.46 15.20 -2.29
CA GLY A 23 6.84 15.70 -0.96
C GLY A 23 5.69 16.12 -0.05
N GLN A 24 4.48 16.27 -0.58
CA GLN A 24 3.25 16.58 0.17
C GLN A 24 2.11 15.63 -0.21
N ARG A 25 2.45 14.42 -0.62
CA ARG A 25 1.48 13.44 -1.05
C ARG A 25 0.84 12.72 0.12
N THR A 26 -0.47 12.56 0.04
CA THR A 26 -1.22 11.58 0.83
C THR A 26 -1.38 10.31 0.01
N PHE A 27 -1.02 9.17 0.58
CA PHE A 27 -1.25 7.86 -0.03
C PHE A 27 -2.64 7.37 0.36
N PHE A 28 -3.34 6.78 -0.58
CA PHE A 28 -4.65 6.16 -0.35
C PHE A 28 -4.65 4.72 -0.82
N LEU A 29 -5.11 3.84 0.03
CA LEU A 29 -5.51 2.50 -0.31
C LEU A 29 -6.98 2.54 -0.69
N GLN A 30 -7.33 2.11 -1.91
CA GLN A 30 -8.67 2.24 -2.42
C GLN A 30 -9.20 0.90 -2.93
N ALA A 31 -10.42 0.56 -2.53
CA ALA A 31 -11.17 -0.58 -3.07
C ALA A 31 -12.49 -0.12 -3.67
N ARG A 32 -12.85 -0.74 -4.79
CA ARG A 32 -14.13 -0.53 -5.48
C ARG A 32 -14.82 -1.85 -5.78
N ALA A 33 -16.13 -1.87 -5.59
CA ALA A 33 -17.01 -2.96 -6.04
C ALA A 33 -18.39 -2.37 -6.37
N GLY A 34 -18.75 -2.37 -7.66
CA GLY A 34 -19.94 -1.69 -8.16
C GLY A 34 -19.88 -0.19 -7.86
N ALA A 35 -20.90 0.31 -7.20
CA ALA A 35 -21.00 1.71 -6.78
C ALA A 35 -20.30 2.01 -5.44
N ARG A 36 -19.84 0.99 -4.73
CA ARG A 36 -19.12 1.20 -3.45
C ARG A 36 -17.66 1.50 -3.72
N LEU A 37 -17.19 2.58 -3.13
CA LEU A 37 -15.82 3.04 -3.18
C LEU A 37 -15.40 3.43 -1.76
N THR A 38 -14.30 2.88 -1.28
CA THR A 38 -13.73 3.21 0.03
C THR A 38 -12.26 3.54 -0.14
N SER A 39 -11.83 4.64 0.44
CA SER A 39 -10.44 5.11 0.42
C SER A 39 -9.95 5.32 1.84
N VAL A 40 -8.83 4.71 2.19
CA VAL A 40 -8.19 4.81 3.49
C VAL A 40 -6.83 5.48 3.31
N ALA A 41 -6.55 6.52 4.11
CA ALA A 41 -5.27 7.22 4.04
C ALA A 41 -4.16 6.42 4.75
N LEU A 42 -2.96 6.42 4.15
CA LEU A 42 -1.78 5.74 4.69
C LEU A 42 -0.55 6.63 4.62
N GLU A 43 0.44 6.28 5.44
CA GLU A 43 1.79 6.78 5.28
C GLU A 43 2.56 5.99 4.20
N LYS A 44 3.50 6.64 3.54
CA LYS A 44 4.35 6.00 2.52
C LYS A 44 5.00 4.72 3.03
N GLN A 45 5.50 4.74 4.27
CA GLN A 45 6.14 3.57 4.88
C GLN A 45 5.17 2.41 5.07
N GLN A 46 3.91 2.69 5.42
CA GLN A 46 2.88 1.64 5.53
C GLN A 46 2.61 0.96 4.19
N VAL A 47 2.55 1.75 3.10
CA VAL A 47 2.41 1.21 1.73
C VAL A 47 3.59 0.32 1.37
N GLN A 48 4.82 0.75 1.65
CA GLN A 48 6.03 -0.02 1.37
C GLN A 48 6.06 -1.35 2.12
N ILE A 49 5.73 -1.33 3.42
CA ILE A 49 5.70 -2.52 4.25
C ILE A 49 4.61 -3.47 3.76
N LEU A 50 3.39 -2.97 3.55
CA LEU A 50 2.27 -3.78 3.08
C LEU A 50 2.59 -4.48 1.75
N ALA A 51 3.10 -3.74 0.76
CA ALA A 51 3.44 -4.30 -0.55
C ALA A 51 4.51 -5.40 -0.43
N ARG A 52 5.55 -5.17 0.37
CA ARG A 52 6.61 -6.15 0.61
C ARG A 52 6.07 -7.40 1.31
N GLU A 53 5.30 -7.25 2.38
CA GLU A 53 4.79 -8.39 3.14
C GLU A 53 3.81 -9.23 2.31
N VAL A 54 2.98 -8.59 1.46
CA VAL A 54 2.10 -9.31 0.52
C VAL A 54 2.94 -10.07 -0.50
N ASP A 55 3.96 -9.45 -1.08
CA ASP A 55 4.84 -10.07 -2.08
C ASP A 55 5.59 -11.28 -1.49
N GLU A 56 6.18 -11.13 -0.29
CA GLU A 56 6.83 -12.21 0.44
C GLU A 56 5.88 -13.37 0.80
N LEU A 57 4.62 -13.05 1.17
CA LEU A 57 3.61 -14.06 1.43
C LEU A 57 3.28 -14.85 0.16
N LEU A 58 3.11 -14.17 -0.97
CA LEU A 58 2.86 -14.80 -2.26
C LEU A 58 4.01 -15.70 -2.70
N ASP A 59 5.26 -15.30 -2.48
CA ASP A 59 6.43 -16.09 -2.79
C ASP A 59 6.51 -17.36 -1.92
N LYS A 60 6.22 -17.25 -0.62
CA LYS A 60 6.12 -18.41 0.28
C LYS A 60 5.03 -19.39 -0.14
N LEU A 61 3.90 -18.89 -0.64
CA LEU A 61 2.82 -19.73 -1.16
C LEU A 61 3.25 -20.46 -2.45
N ILE A 62 4.03 -19.81 -3.32
CA ILE A 62 4.61 -20.45 -4.50
C ILE A 62 5.57 -21.57 -4.09
N GLU A 63 6.48 -21.31 -3.15
CA GLU A 63 7.43 -22.30 -2.64
C GLU A 63 6.72 -23.51 -2.03
N ALA A 64 5.68 -23.28 -1.21
CA ALA A 64 4.89 -24.32 -0.58
C ALA A 64 4.05 -25.14 -1.57
N GLY A 65 3.48 -24.50 -2.60
CA GLY A 65 2.62 -25.14 -3.61
C GLY A 65 3.40 -25.83 -4.72
N GLY A 66 4.68 -25.53 -4.89
CA GLY A 66 5.52 -26.09 -5.94
C GLY A 66 4.91 -25.90 -7.34
N THR A 67 4.85 -27.00 -8.12
CA THR A 67 4.31 -26.99 -9.49
C THR A 67 2.78 -26.94 -9.57
N GLU A 68 2.09 -27.15 -8.45
CA GLU A 68 0.60 -27.15 -8.39
C GLU A 68 0.05 -25.78 -7.95
N THR A 69 0.92 -24.81 -7.66
CA THR A 69 0.47 -23.48 -7.22
C THR A 69 -0.28 -22.73 -8.32
N THR A 70 -1.37 -22.07 -7.93
CA THR A 70 -2.12 -21.11 -8.77
C THR A 70 -1.66 -19.67 -8.57
N VAL A 71 -0.75 -19.45 -7.63
CA VAL A 71 -0.20 -18.12 -7.31
C VAL A 71 0.77 -17.68 -8.41
N PRO A 72 0.53 -16.54 -9.08
CA PRO A 72 1.42 -16.09 -10.15
C PRO A 72 2.74 -15.53 -9.58
N ALA A 73 3.85 -15.87 -10.21
CA ALA A 73 5.17 -15.32 -9.86
C ALA A 73 5.34 -13.85 -10.28
N VAL A 74 4.59 -13.43 -11.31
CA VAL A 74 4.59 -12.07 -11.85
C VAL A 74 3.17 -11.56 -12.02
N THR A 75 3.02 -10.25 -12.04
CA THR A 75 1.71 -9.63 -12.30
C THR A 75 1.14 -10.08 -13.63
N PRO A 76 -0.07 -10.66 -13.68
CA PRO A 76 -0.75 -10.91 -14.93
C PRO A 76 -0.99 -9.61 -15.69
N HIS A 77 -0.73 -9.63 -17.00
CA HIS A 77 -0.78 -8.43 -17.83
C HIS A 77 -2.17 -7.76 -17.85
N ASP A 78 -3.23 -8.54 -17.78
CA ASP A 78 -4.62 -8.09 -17.74
C ASP A 78 -5.04 -7.48 -16.41
N LEU A 79 -4.26 -7.67 -15.35
CA LEU A 79 -4.49 -7.10 -14.03
C LEU A 79 -3.57 -5.88 -13.74
N ALA A 80 -2.65 -5.55 -14.64
CA ALA A 80 -1.81 -4.38 -14.48
C ALA A 80 -2.68 -3.10 -14.55
N ASP A 81 -2.59 -2.27 -13.51
CA ASP A 81 -3.41 -1.07 -13.34
C ASP A 81 -2.50 0.14 -13.09
N ALA A 82 -2.48 1.08 -14.03
CA ALA A 82 -1.76 2.35 -13.95
C ALA A 82 -2.72 3.56 -13.92
N GLU A 83 -4.04 3.32 -13.91
CA GLU A 83 -5.03 4.37 -13.93
C GLU A 83 -5.05 5.16 -12.59
N PRO A 84 -5.46 6.43 -12.61
CA PRO A 84 -5.64 7.21 -11.39
C PRO A 84 -6.59 6.55 -10.39
N LEU A 85 -6.58 7.04 -9.15
CA LEU A 85 -7.62 6.67 -8.17
C LEU A 85 -9.00 7.06 -8.70
N ASP A 86 -10.00 6.23 -8.38
CA ASP A 86 -11.39 6.56 -8.68
C ASP A 86 -11.85 7.75 -7.83
N SER A 87 -12.72 8.59 -8.39
CA SER A 87 -13.29 9.77 -7.70
C SER A 87 -14.75 9.49 -7.30
N PRO A 88 -15.22 10.08 -6.18
CA PRO A 88 -14.51 10.99 -5.28
C PRO A 88 -13.49 10.25 -4.39
N ILE A 89 -12.38 10.94 -4.03
CA ILE A 89 -11.41 10.43 -3.08
C ILE A 89 -11.75 11.04 -1.72
N GLU A 90 -12.47 10.29 -0.92
CA GLU A 90 -12.88 10.68 0.43
C GLU A 90 -12.14 9.76 1.42
N GLU A 91 -11.46 10.37 2.39
CA GLU A 91 -10.79 9.65 3.45
C GLU A 91 -11.83 9.11 4.43
N GLU A 92 -12.03 7.79 4.46
CA GLU A 92 -12.88 7.16 5.46
C GLU A 92 -12.22 7.26 6.83
N PHE A 93 -10.97 6.81 6.90
CA PHE A 93 -10.13 6.96 8.08
C PHE A 93 -8.64 6.89 7.69
N ARG A 94 -7.79 7.22 8.66
CA ARG A 94 -6.33 7.05 8.56
C ARG A 94 -5.91 5.72 9.15
N ALA A 95 -5.16 4.94 8.37
CA ALA A 95 -4.68 3.63 8.76
C ALA A 95 -3.74 3.69 9.96
N GLY A 96 -4.07 2.94 11.00
CA GLY A 96 -3.21 2.61 12.12
C GLY A 96 -2.57 1.25 11.94
N THR A 97 -3.26 0.21 12.37
CA THR A 97 -2.80 -1.19 12.26
C THR A 97 -3.27 -1.82 10.95
N ILE A 98 -2.37 -2.56 10.30
CA ILE A 98 -2.68 -3.35 9.11
C ILE A 98 -2.32 -4.80 9.41
N THR A 99 -3.25 -5.73 9.17
CA THR A 99 -3.00 -7.17 9.27
C THR A 99 -3.06 -7.80 7.88
N LEU A 100 -2.27 -8.85 7.71
CA LEU A 100 -2.18 -9.63 6.48
C LEU A 100 -2.28 -11.10 6.82
N SER A 101 -3.12 -11.84 6.10
CA SER A 101 -3.24 -13.28 6.25
C SER A 101 -3.59 -13.97 4.93
N TRP A 102 -3.43 -15.29 4.93
CA TRP A 102 -3.85 -16.17 3.85
C TRP A 102 -5.00 -17.05 4.33
N ASP A 103 -6.10 -16.99 3.62
CA ASP A 103 -7.23 -17.90 3.79
C ASP A 103 -7.05 -19.08 2.83
N ALA A 104 -6.66 -20.23 3.39
CA ALA A 104 -6.35 -21.43 2.61
C ALA A 104 -7.62 -22.13 2.08
N ASP A 105 -8.76 -21.94 2.73
CA ASP A 105 -10.01 -22.59 2.33
C ASP A 105 -10.58 -21.94 1.06
N ASP A 106 -10.51 -20.61 0.99
CA ASP A 106 -10.99 -19.83 -0.15
C ASP A 106 -9.87 -19.39 -1.11
N GLU A 107 -8.61 -19.67 -0.78
CA GLU A 107 -7.42 -19.21 -1.51
C GLU A 107 -7.42 -17.69 -1.73
N ARG A 108 -7.50 -16.94 -0.62
CA ARG A 108 -7.54 -15.47 -0.62
C ARG A 108 -6.44 -14.86 0.23
N ILE A 109 -5.86 -13.82 -0.30
CA ILE A 109 -5.11 -12.84 0.51
C ILE A 109 -6.14 -11.99 1.24
N VAL A 110 -5.98 -11.86 2.53
CA VAL A 110 -6.85 -11.06 3.40
C VAL A 110 -6.05 -9.91 4.00
N ILE A 111 -6.50 -8.71 3.77
CA ILE A 111 -5.94 -7.47 4.32
C ILE A 111 -7.01 -6.82 5.18
N GLU A 112 -6.68 -6.53 6.44
CA GLU A 112 -7.53 -5.78 7.35
C GLU A 112 -6.78 -4.52 7.77
N VAL A 113 -7.45 -3.40 7.66
CA VAL A 113 -6.91 -2.09 8.05
C VAL A 113 -7.80 -1.49 9.12
N PHE A 114 -7.20 -1.15 10.23
CA PHE A 114 -7.86 -0.52 11.36
C PHE A 114 -7.43 0.95 11.48
N PRO A 115 -8.32 1.85 11.91
CA PRO A 115 -7.99 3.24 12.12
C PRO A 115 -6.91 3.42 13.20
N VAL A 116 -6.26 4.58 13.19
CA VAL A 116 -5.47 5.02 14.32
C VAL A 116 -6.40 5.17 15.52
N LEU A 117 -6.12 4.45 16.59
CA LEU A 117 -6.88 4.56 17.82
C LEU A 117 -6.41 5.77 18.62
N GLU A 118 -7.31 6.68 18.94
CA GLU A 118 -7.04 7.76 19.87
C GLU A 118 -7.10 7.17 21.29
N ILE A 119 -5.97 7.24 22.00
CA ILE A 119 -5.91 6.83 23.40
C ILE A 119 -6.46 7.99 24.22
N ASP A 120 -7.61 7.79 24.85
CA ASP A 120 -8.12 8.73 25.83
C ASP A 120 -7.22 8.64 27.10
N PRO A 121 -6.47 9.71 27.44
CA PRO A 121 -5.61 9.69 28.61
C PRO A 121 -6.36 9.64 29.95
N GLU A 122 -7.70 9.81 29.93
CA GLU A 122 -8.58 9.71 31.09
C GLU A 122 -9.32 8.36 31.15
N ALA A 123 -9.16 7.49 30.13
CA ALA A 123 -9.75 6.16 30.14
C ALA A 123 -9.06 5.27 31.19
N PRO A 124 -9.81 4.35 31.84
CA PRO A 124 -9.22 3.37 32.74
C PRO A 124 -8.16 2.52 32.02
N ASP A 125 -7.03 2.24 32.70
CA ASP A 125 -5.91 1.44 32.16
C ASP A 125 -6.32 0.03 31.69
N ASP A 126 -7.52 -0.42 32.01
CA ASP A 126 -8.06 -1.75 31.71
C ASP A 126 -8.94 -1.78 30.43
N GLU A 127 -9.26 -0.63 29.84
CA GLU A 127 -10.03 -0.54 28.59
C GLU A 127 -9.09 -0.36 27.39
N GLU A 128 -8.89 -1.43 26.62
CA GLU A 128 -8.27 -1.32 25.31
C GLU A 128 -9.30 -0.69 24.33
N PRO A 129 -8.98 0.42 23.66
CA PRO A 129 -9.91 1.03 22.71
C PRO A 129 -10.18 0.05 21.55
N GLU A 130 -11.45 -0.26 21.33
CA GLU A 130 -11.87 -1.06 20.18
C GLU A 130 -12.06 -0.16 18.95
N PRO A 131 -11.61 -0.59 17.77
CA PRO A 131 -11.83 0.18 16.55
C PRO A 131 -13.33 0.24 16.21
N GLU A 132 -13.83 1.44 15.93
CA GLU A 132 -15.23 1.66 15.55
C GLU A 132 -15.52 1.23 14.11
N GLU A 133 -14.48 1.11 13.28
CA GLU A 133 -14.58 0.70 11.88
C GLU A 133 -13.34 -0.06 11.43
N MET A 134 -13.47 -0.81 10.32
CA MET A 134 -12.37 -1.50 9.68
C MET A 134 -12.58 -1.59 8.17
N PHE A 135 -11.49 -1.61 7.43
CA PHE A 135 -11.48 -1.89 6.00
C PHE A 135 -10.95 -3.30 5.76
N LEU A 136 -11.77 -4.15 5.16
CA LEU A 136 -11.48 -5.56 4.92
C LEU A 136 -11.49 -5.86 3.41
N VAL A 137 -10.38 -6.35 2.91
CA VAL A 137 -10.25 -6.80 1.53
C VAL A 137 -9.84 -8.26 1.49
N ARG A 138 -10.59 -9.09 0.74
CA ARG A 138 -10.25 -10.47 0.43
C ARG A 138 -10.14 -10.61 -1.08
N MET A 139 -8.98 -11.00 -1.58
CA MET A 139 -8.71 -11.02 -3.02
C MET A 139 -7.91 -12.26 -3.46
N PRO A 140 -8.04 -12.68 -4.74
CA PRO A 140 -7.18 -13.70 -5.31
C PRO A 140 -5.70 -13.30 -5.31
N ALA A 141 -4.80 -14.27 -5.24
CA ALA A 141 -3.36 -14.05 -5.26
C ALA A 141 -2.89 -13.26 -6.49
N ALA A 142 -3.51 -13.46 -7.65
CA ALA A 142 -3.20 -12.72 -8.87
C ALA A 142 -3.46 -11.21 -8.74
N GLN A 143 -4.57 -10.84 -8.12
CA GLN A 143 -4.91 -9.43 -7.85
C GLN A 143 -3.98 -8.82 -6.79
N ALA A 144 -3.59 -9.60 -5.78
CA ALA A 144 -2.62 -9.18 -4.78
C ALA A 144 -1.24 -8.93 -5.41
N ARG A 145 -0.79 -9.77 -6.36
CA ARG A 145 0.47 -9.53 -7.08
C ARG A 145 0.42 -8.25 -7.92
N ALA A 146 -0.70 -7.97 -8.58
CA ALA A 146 -0.91 -6.73 -9.31
C ALA A 146 -0.87 -5.50 -8.39
N PHE A 147 -1.48 -5.61 -7.21
CA PHE A 147 -1.40 -4.58 -6.18
C PHE A 147 0.05 -4.28 -5.77
N CYS A 148 0.88 -5.30 -5.52
CA CYS A 148 2.29 -5.12 -5.16
C CYS A 148 3.05 -4.34 -6.22
N SER A 149 2.96 -4.73 -7.48
CA SER A 149 3.64 -4.03 -8.59
C SER A 149 3.22 -2.57 -8.72
N ARG A 150 1.92 -2.29 -8.54
CA ARG A 150 1.43 -0.92 -8.56
C ARG A 150 1.94 -0.13 -7.35
N ALA A 151 1.91 -0.71 -6.16
CA ALA A 151 2.37 -0.06 -4.93
C ALA A 151 3.83 0.36 -5.03
N GLU A 152 4.70 -0.51 -5.54
CA GLU A 152 6.09 -0.20 -5.82
C GLU A 152 6.22 1.00 -6.77
N SER A 153 5.54 0.97 -7.90
CA SER A 153 5.56 2.06 -8.88
C SER A 153 5.10 3.39 -8.29
N VAL A 154 4.05 3.39 -7.47
CA VAL A 154 3.52 4.60 -6.82
C VAL A 154 4.49 5.14 -5.76
N VAL A 155 5.13 4.26 -5.01
CA VAL A 155 6.13 4.63 -4.01
C VAL A 155 7.38 5.22 -4.66
N GLU A 156 7.82 4.67 -5.80
CA GLU A 156 9.00 5.12 -6.54
C GLU A 156 8.76 6.41 -7.32
N ALA A 157 7.57 6.60 -7.87
CA ALA A 157 7.20 7.77 -8.69
C ALA A 157 7.28 9.12 -7.94
N GLY A 158 7.58 9.12 -6.66
CA GLY A 158 7.57 10.32 -5.81
C GLY A 158 8.79 11.22 -5.91
N ARG A 159 9.89 10.80 -6.53
CA ARG A 159 11.14 11.56 -6.61
C ARG A 159 11.66 11.59 -8.03
N GLU A 160 11.96 12.79 -8.50
CA GLU A 160 12.71 12.93 -9.76
C GLU A 160 14.08 12.28 -9.60
N THR A 161 14.57 11.67 -10.67
CA THR A 161 15.90 11.07 -10.69
C THR A 161 16.93 12.16 -11.00
N CYS A 162 17.95 12.27 -10.18
CA CYS A 162 19.04 13.21 -10.42
C CYS A 162 19.76 12.89 -11.74
N PRO A 163 19.86 13.84 -12.68
CA PRO A 163 20.51 13.61 -13.98
C PRO A 163 22.02 13.32 -13.86
N PHE A 164 22.65 13.63 -12.71
CA PHE A 164 24.08 13.45 -12.51
C PHE A 164 24.44 12.14 -11.82
N CYS A 165 23.72 11.74 -10.78
CA CYS A 165 24.06 10.54 -10.01
C CYS A 165 23.03 9.40 -10.15
N GLY A 166 21.87 9.65 -10.77
CA GLY A 166 20.81 8.67 -10.92
C GLY A 166 20.03 8.37 -9.62
N GLY A 167 20.38 9.02 -8.51
CA GLY A 167 19.70 8.87 -7.22
C GLY A 167 18.41 9.70 -7.13
N PRO A 168 17.53 9.38 -6.17
CA PRO A 168 16.30 10.14 -5.95
C PRO A 168 16.61 11.57 -5.52
N MET A 169 15.86 12.52 -6.05
CA MET A 169 16.01 13.95 -5.80
C MET A 169 14.78 14.47 -5.06
N ASP A 170 14.99 15.14 -3.94
CA ASP A 170 13.91 15.83 -3.23
C ASP A 170 13.51 17.12 -3.97
N PRO A 171 12.28 17.64 -3.77
CA PRO A 171 11.82 18.87 -4.43
C PRO A 171 12.74 20.09 -4.19
N GLY A 172 13.44 20.11 -3.05
CA GLY A 172 14.45 21.13 -2.70
C GLY A 172 15.85 20.82 -3.20
N GLY A 173 16.03 19.73 -3.98
CA GLY A 173 17.33 19.20 -4.41
C GLY A 173 17.93 18.22 -3.41
N HIS A 174 19.08 17.63 -3.75
CA HIS A 174 19.85 16.74 -2.88
C HIS A 174 21.34 17.03 -2.98
N LEU A 175 22.09 16.64 -1.97
CA LEU A 175 23.56 16.66 -2.02
C LEU A 175 24.04 15.59 -2.99
N CYS A 176 24.18 15.96 -4.26
CA CYS A 176 24.60 15.04 -5.31
C CYS A 176 26.09 14.70 -5.18
N PRO A 177 26.47 13.42 -4.99
CA PRO A 177 27.90 13.04 -4.90
C PRO A 177 28.70 13.36 -6.18
N ARG A 178 28.02 13.49 -7.32
CA ARG A 178 28.65 13.80 -8.61
C ARG A 178 28.59 15.29 -8.98
N ALA A 179 27.66 16.06 -8.42
CA ALA A 179 27.51 17.48 -8.69
C ALA A 179 28.20 18.37 -7.64
N ASN A 180 28.44 17.85 -6.43
CA ASN A 180 29.30 18.52 -5.44
C ASN A 180 30.74 18.37 -5.92
N GLY A 181 31.17 19.34 -6.73
CA GLY A 181 32.45 19.34 -7.38
C GLY A 181 33.56 19.06 -6.38
N PHE A 182 34.21 17.93 -6.55
CA PHE A 182 35.59 17.79 -6.15
C PHE A 182 36.38 18.83 -6.96
N ARG A 183 36.55 20.03 -6.39
CA ARG A 183 37.62 20.90 -6.84
C ARG A 183 38.90 20.14 -6.53
N ARG A 184 39.50 19.55 -7.55
CA ARG A 184 40.92 19.22 -7.49
C ARG A 184 41.62 20.53 -7.17
N MET A 185 42.14 20.66 -5.96
CA MET A 185 43.14 21.67 -5.67
C MET A 185 44.33 21.28 -6.51
N GLY A 186 44.56 22.04 -7.57
CA GLY A 186 45.79 21.96 -8.39
C GLY A 186 46.97 22.38 -7.50
N THR A 187 47.99 21.58 -7.53
CA THR A 187 49.33 21.88 -7.07
C THR A 187 49.90 23.07 -7.81
#